data_29928f2df0fd05e5fae34a842b9df3a7
#
_entry.id   29928f2df0fd05e5fae34a842b9df3a7
#
_cell.length_a   1.000
_cell.length_b   1.000
_cell.length_c   1.000
_cell.angle_alpha   90.00
_cell.angle_beta   90.00
_cell.angle_gamma   90.00
#
_symmetry.space_group_name_H-M   'P 1'
#
loop_
_entity.id
_entity.type
_entity.pdbx_description
1 polymer ?
#
loop_
_entity_poly.entity_id
_entity_poly.type
_entity_poly.pdbx_seq_one_letter_code
_entity_poly.pdbx_strand_id
1 'polypeptide(L)'
;LAFGMVTVAGNTIVIDITPSSRRGEAVGYYGLMNNTAMSFGPMIGLFMHDTCSFETIFLCSLLSGTAGFVAACLVKTPVKQPVKREPISLDRFVLIKGIPAGVALLLLSIPYGMTSTYIAMYAKEIGITLSSGLFFTFMAIGMAVSRMFSGRQVDKGHITQVITLGLYLVCICFFTLSACDKLMQINPELTDVLFFMVALL
;
A
#
# COMPACT_ATOMS: atom_id res chain seq x y z
N LEU A 1 -1.68 -13.75 -9.31
CA LEU A 1 -2.50 -13.47 -10.51
C LEU A 1 -3.85 -12.87 -10.12
N ALA A 2 -4.67 -13.53 -9.28
CA ALA A 2 -6.01 -13.09 -8.91
C ALA A 2 -6.04 -11.66 -8.33
N PHE A 3 -5.17 -11.34 -7.38
CA PHE A 3 -5.07 -10.01 -6.78
C PHE A 3 -4.77 -8.93 -7.84
N GLY A 4 -3.84 -9.19 -8.76
CA GLY A 4 -3.53 -8.26 -9.84
C GLY A 4 -4.71 -8.01 -10.77
N MET A 5 -5.47 -9.05 -11.11
CA MET A 5 -6.68 -8.91 -11.95
C MET A 5 -7.74 -8.04 -11.26
N VAL A 6 -8.00 -8.26 -9.97
CA VAL A 6 -8.96 -7.45 -9.19
C VAL A 6 -8.52 -6.00 -9.10
N THR A 7 -7.22 -5.75 -8.85
CA THR A 7 -6.68 -4.38 -8.73
C THR A 7 -6.79 -3.62 -10.05
N VAL A 8 -6.42 -4.24 -11.17
CA VAL A 8 -6.50 -3.61 -12.50
C VAL A 8 -7.96 -3.36 -12.89
N ALA A 9 -8.82 -4.37 -12.75
CA ALA A 9 -10.25 -4.23 -13.06
C ALA A 9 -10.92 -3.17 -12.20
N GLY A 10 -10.63 -3.14 -10.88
CA GLY A 10 -11.17 -2.15 -9.96
C GLY A 10 -10.76 -0.72 -10.32
N ASN A 11 -9.48 -0.48 -10.60
CA ASN A 11 -9.02 0.84 -11.08
C ASN A 11 -9.73 1.25 -12.39
N THR A 12 -9.87 0.31 -13.33
CA THR A 12 -10.56 0.58 -14.60
C THR A 12 -12.01 0.97 -14.38
N ILE A 13 -12.75 0.22 -13.54
CA ILE A 13 -14.16 0.52 -13.22
C ILE A 13 -14.28 1.90 -12.59
N VAL A 14 -13.43 2.24 -11.62
CA VAL A 14 -13.45 3.55 -10.95
C VAL A 14 -13.25 4.69 -11.95
N ILE A 15 -12.32 4.54 -12.89
CA ILE A 15 -12.09 5.54 -13.95
C ILE A 15 -13.30 5.65 -14.89
N ASP A 16 -13.92 4.51 -15.22
CA ASP A 16 -15.03 4.45 -16.18
C ASP A 16 -16.34 5.06 -15.64
N ILE A 17 -16.63 4.85 -14.35
CA ILE A 17 -17.85 5.37 -13.71
C ILE A 17 -17.72 6.84 -13.27
N THR A 18 -16.47 7.37 -13.24
CA THR A 18 -16.22 8.71 -12.71
C THR A 18 -16.10 9.74 -13.84
N PRO A 19 -16.77 10.90 -13.75
CA PRO A 19 -16.60 12.02 -14.68
C PRO A 19 -15.13 12.43 -14.78
N SER A 20 -14.70 12.86 -15.99
CA SER A 20 -13.31 13.24 -16.27
C SER A 20 -12.74 14.28 -15.31
N SER A 21 -13.59 15.22 -14.85
CA SER A 21 -13.21 16.29 -13.91
C SER A 21 -12.88 15.81 -12.49
N ARG A 22 -13.28 14.60 -12.10
CA ARG A 22 -13.10 14.05 -10.74
C ARG A 22 -12.38 12.71 -10.70
N ARG A 23 -11.77 12.28 -11.81
CA ARG A 23 -11.08 10.98 -11.89
C ARG A 23 -9.91 10.87 -10.93
N GLY A 24 -9.14 11.95 -10.75
CA GLY A 24 -8.03 11.97 -9.80
C GLY A 24 -8.49 11.75 -8.37
N GLU A 25 -9.56 12.42 -7.96
CA GLU A 25 -10.18 12.26 -6.66
C GLU A 25 -10.67 10.82 -6.44
N ALA A 26 -11.38 10.25 -7.40
CA ALA A 26 -11.92 8.89 -7.30
C ALA A 26 -10.82 7.82 -7.20
N VAL A 27 -9.78 7.92 -8.03
CA VAL A 27 -8.61 7.03 -7.97
C VAL A 27 -7.85 7.22 -6.64
N GLY A 28 -7.81 8.45 -6.12
CA GLY A 28 -7.25 8.73 -4.79
C GLY A 28 -8.01 8.01 -3.66
N TYR A 29 -9.33 8.09 -3.64
CA TYR A 29 -10.16 7.37 -2.67
C TYR A 29 -10.04 5.85 -2.80
N TYR A 30 -10.08 5.32 -4.02
CA TYR A 30 -9.89 3.90 -4.27
C TYR A 30 -8.53 3.41 -3.76
N GLY A 31 -7.48 4.15 -4.07
CA GLY A 31 -6.14 3.86 -3.58
C GLY A 31 -6.02 4.00 -2.05
N LEU A 32 -6.73 4.94 -1.42
CA LEU A 32 -6.77 5.08 0.04
C LEU A 32 -7.39 3.83 0.69
N MET A 33 -8.51 3.34 0.18
CA MET A 33 -9.16 2.11 0.68
C MET A 33 -8.23 0.90 0.55
N ASN A 34 -7.57 0.75 -0.61
CA ASN A 34 -6.62 -0.35 -0.83
C ASN A 34 -5.44 -0.29 0.17
N ASN A 35 -4.84 0.87 0.38
CA ASN A 35 -3.72 1.01 1.32
C ASN A 35 -4.15 0.83 2.77
N THR A 36 -5.34 1.30 3.14
CA THR A 36 -5.93 1.07 4.45
C THR A 36 -6.06 -0.43 4.72
N ALA A 37 -6.60 -1.18 3.77
CA ALA A 37 -6.71 -2.63 3.88
C ALA A 37 -5.33 -3.32 4.01
N MET A 38 -4.33 -2.88 3.23
CA MET A 38 -2.96 -3.41 3.29
C MET A 38 -2.26 -3.12 4.62
N SER A 39 -2.63 -2.05 5.32
CA SER A 39 -2.07 -1.70 6.63
C SER A 39 -2.78 -2.41 7.77
N PHE A 40 -4.12 -2.41 7.76
CA PHE A 40 -4.91 -3.07 8.79
C PHE A 40 -4.86 -4.60 8.70
N GLY A 41 -4.68 -5.15 7.50
CA GLY A 41 -4.61 -6.60 7.29
C GLY A 41 -3.56 -7.29 8.18
N PRO A 42 -2.29 -6.91 8.10
CA PRO A 42 -1.25 -7.48 8.95
C PRO A 42 -1.46 -7.22 10.44
N MET A 43 -1.96 -6.03 10.82
CA MET A 43 -2.26 -5.70 12.21
C MET A 43 -3.32 -6.65 12.80
N ILE A 44 -4.44 -6.81 12.09
CA ILE A 44 -5.52 -7.72 12.51
C ILE A 44 -5.03 -9.16 12.49
N GLY A 45 -4.28 -9.55 11.46
CA GLY A 45 -3.73 -10.90 11.33
C GLY A 45 -2.79 -11.27 12.49
N LEU A 46 -1.90 -10.37 12.89
CA LEU A 46 -1.01 -10.58 14.04
C LEU A 46 -1.79 -10.65 15.35
N PHE A 47 -2.75 -9.76 15.56
CA PHE A 47 -3.60 -9.79 16.74
C PHE A 47 -4.40 -11.11 16.85
N MET A 48 -4.97 -11.57 15.75
CA MET A 48 -5.69 -12.85 15.69
C MET A 48 -4.76 -14.04 15.89
N HIS A 49 -3.52 -13.97 15.41
CA HIS A 49 -2.53 -15.03 15.60
C HIS A 49 -2.21 -15.25 17.09
N ASP A 50 -2.19 -14.18 17.88
CA ASP A 50 -1.91 -14.28 19.33
C ASP A 50 -3.11 -14.79 20.14
N THR A 51 -4.33 -14.73 19.60
CA THR A 51 -5.57 -15.01 20.33
C THR A 51 -6.41 -16.15 19.75
N CYS A 52 -6.23 -16.50 18.48
CA CYS A 52 -7.08 -17.43 17.74
C CYS A 52 -6.28 -18.53 17.05
N SER A 53 -6.98 -19.61 16.65
CA SER A 53 -6.40 -20.66 15.81
C SER A 53 -6.25 -20.21 14.34
N PHE A 54 -5.33 -20.84 13.61
CA PHE A 54 -5.16 -20.59 12.17
C PHE A 54 -6.44 -20.84 11.36
N GLU A 55 -7.24 -21.84 11.75
CA GLU A 55 -8.53 -22.12 11.12
C GLU A 55 -9.48 -20.92 11.20
N THR A 56 -9.55 -20.27 12.37
CA THR A 56 -10.35 -19.07 12.59
C THR A 56 -9.87 -17.90 11.72
N ILE A 57 -8.56 -17.73 11.61
CA ILE A 57 -7.96 -16.67 10.78
C ILE A 57 -8.33 -16.86 9.31
N PHE A 58 -8.18 -18.10 8.80
CA PHE A 58 -8.53 -18.40 7.40
C PHE A 58 -10.04 -18.32 7.15
N LEU A 59 -10.87 -18.70 8.12
CA LEU A 59 -12.33 -18.55 8.01
C LEU A 59 -12.74 -17.08 7.93
N CYS A 60 -12.19 -16.21 8.77
CA CYS A 60 -12.43 -14.77 8.72
C CYS A 60 -11.96 -14.17 7.40
N SER A 61 -10.82 -14.62 6.88
CA SER A 61 -10.30 -14.19 5.56
C SER A 61 -11.24 -14.62 4.43
N LEU A 62 -11.78 -15.85 4.49
CA LEU A 62 -12.74 -16.34 3.52
C LEU A 62 -14.05 -15.55 3.56
N LEU A 63 -14.57 -15.25 4.75
CA LEU A 63 -15.78 -14.44 4.93
C LEU A 63 -15.58 -13.02 4.39
N SER A 64 -14.45 -12.41 4.69
CA SER A 64 -14.11 -11.07 4.15
C SER A 64 -14.00 -11.09 2.62
N GLY A 65 -13.33 -12.09 2.04
CA GLY A 65 -13.23 -12.28 0.59
C GLY A 65 -14.58 -12.49 -0.07
N THR A 66 -15.45 -13.30 0.55
CA THR A 66 -16.82 -13.54 0.06
C THR A 66 -17.68 -12.27 0.11
N ALA A 67 -17.57 -11.49 1.18
CA ALA A 67 -18.24 -10.20 1.28
C ALA A 67 -17.77 -9.23 0.17
N GLY A 68 -16.46 -9.19 -0.10
CA GLY A 68 -15.88 -8.42 -1.21
C GLY A 68 -16.41 -8.87 -2.58
N PHE A 69 -16.51 -10.18 -2.79
CA PHE A 69 -17.08 -10.74 -4.02
C PHE A 69 -18.56 -10.35 -4.20
N VAL A 70 -19.37 -10.46 -3.17
CA VAL A 70 -20.79 -10.03 -3.21
C VAL A 70 -20.89 -8.54 -3.50
N ALA A 71 -20.08 -7.70 -2.84
CA ALA A 71 -20.03 -6.28 -3.10
C ALA A 71 -19.64 -5.97 -4.56
N ALA A 72 -18.69 -6.69 -5.13
CA ALA A 72 -18.29 -6.53 -6.53
C ALA A 72 -19.43 -6.89 -7.51
N CYS A 73 -20.23 -7.91 -7.21
CA CYS A 73 -21.38 -8.28 -8.02
C CYS A 73 -22.49 -7.23 -8.01
N LEU A 74 -22.56 -6.39 -6.98
CA LEU A 74 -23.55 -5.30 -6.87
C LEU A 74 -23.14 -4.04 -7.65
N VAL A 75 -21.90 -3.93 -8.09
CA VAL A 75 -21.40 -2.77 -8.85
C VAL A 75 -22.02 -2.78 -10.25
N LYS A 76 -22.82 -1.76 -10.56
CA LYS A 76 -23.37 -1.54 -11.91
C LYS A 76 -22.31 -0.86 -12.78
N THR A 77 -21.83 -1.59 -13.78
CA THR A 77 -20.90 -1.03 -14.78
C THR A 77 -21.70 -0.41 -15.94
N PRO A 78 -21.32 0.77 -16.42
CA PRO A 78 -21.92 1.33 -17.62
C PRO A 78 -21.65 0.44 -18.83
N VAL A 79 -22.65 0.22 -19.66
CA VAL A 79 -22.51 -0.54 -20.90
C VAL A 79 -21.61 0.25 -21.83
N LYS A 80 -20.39 -0.22 -22.04
CA LYS A 80 -19.48 0.37 -23.02
C LYS A 80 -19.96 0.01 -24.44
N GLN A 81 -20.00 1.01 -25.32
CA GLN A 81 -20.16 0.75 -26.74
C GLN A 81 -18.98 -0.13 -27.23
N PRO A 82 -19.25 -1.11 -28.11
CA PRO A 82 -18.21 -1.96 -28.63
C PRO A 82 -17.15 -1.12 -29.35
N VAL A 83 -15.95 -1.09 -28.77
CA VAL A 83 -14.79 -0.44 -29.38
C VAL A 83 -14.43 -1.23 -30.64
N LYS A 84 -14.28 -0.54 -31.79
CA LYS A 84 -13.77 -1.16 -33.03
C LYS A 84 -12.50 -1.93 -32.70
N ARG A 85 -12.47 -3.21 -33.09
CA ARG A 85 -11.30 -4.06 -32.91
C ARG A 85 -10.18 -3.53 -33.81
N GLU A 86 -9.26 -2.79 -33.24
CA GLU A 86 -8.02 -2.42 -33.91
C GLU A 86 -7.06 -3.62 -33.93
N PRO A 87 -6.19 -3.72 -34.94
CA PRO A 87 -5.23 -4.81 -35.06
C PRO A 87 -4.35 -4.90 -33.80
N ILE A 88 -4.02 -6.12 -33.41
CA ILE A 88 -3.18 -6.38 -32.23
C ILE A 88 -1.77 -5.89 -32.53
N SER A 89 -1.33 -4.83 -31.86
CA SER A 89 0.05 -4.33 -31.91
C SER A 89 0.75 -4.59 -30.58
N LEU A 90 2.07 -4.77 -30.60
CA LEU A 90 2.90 -4.95 -29.40
C LEU A 90 2.78 -3.75 -28.44
N ASP A 91 2.57 -2.56 -28.97
CA ASP A 91 2.38 -1.31 -28.20
C ASP A 91 1.12 -1.35 -27.31
N ARG A 92 0.19 -2.25 -27.59
CA ARG A 92 -1.02 -2.49 -26.79
C ARG A 92 -0.77 -3.33 -25.54
N PHE A 93 0.29 -4.15 -25.55
CA PHE A 93 0.70 -5.00 -24.43
C PHE A 93 1.77 -4.33 -23.55
N VAL A 94 2.63 -3.53 -24.16
CA VAL A 94 3.73 -2.86 -23.47
C VAL A 94 3.74 -1.39 -23.87
N LEU A 95 3.24 -0.52 -23.00
CA LEU A 95 3.31 0.92 -23.20
C LEU A 95 4.76 1.39 -23.01
N ILE A 96 5.53 1.47 -24.10
CA ILE A 96 6.97 1.81 -24.07
C ILE A 96 7.20 3.13 -23.31
N LYS A 97 6.35 4.13 -23.50
CA LYS A 97 6.42 5.42 -22.77
C LYS A 97 6.18 5.28 -21.27
N GLY A 98 5.53 4.20 -20.82
CA GLY A 98 5.27 3.91 -19.41
C GLY A 98 6.37 3.11 -18.72
N ILE A 99 7.33 2.54 -19.46
CA ILE A 99 8.40 1.70 -18.90
C ILE A 99 9.20 2.42 -17.80
N PRO A 100 9.66 3.66 -17.97
CA PRO A 100 10.45 4.34 -16.93
C PRO A 100 9.66 4.50 -15.61
N ALA A 101 8.38 4.86 -15.70
CA ALA A 101 7.51 4.98 -14.53
C ALA A 101 7.25 3.61 -13.90
N GLY A 102 7.06 2.56 -14.71
CA GLY A 102 6.90 1.19 -14.25
C GLY A 102 8.13 0.66 -13.50
N VAL A 103 9.32 0.91 -14.03
CA VAL A 103 10.60 0.55 -13.38
C VAL A 103 10.78 1.31 -12.06
N ALA A 104 10.48 2.59 -12.01
CA ALA A 104 10.55 3.36 -10.78
C ALA A 104 9.59 2.78 -9.71
N LEU A 105 8.36 2.46 -10.10
CA LEU A 105 7.39 1.84 -9.20
C LEU A 105 7.84 0.44 -8.74
N LEU A 106 8.42 -0.37 -9.63
CA LEU A 106 8.97 -1.67 -9.29
C LEU A 106 10.06 -1.54 -8.21
N LEU A 107 11.01 -0.64 -8.40
CA LEU A 107 12.10 -0.41 -7.44
C LEU A 107 11.59 0.09 -6.09
N LEU A 108 10.54 0.93 -6.06
CA LEU A 108 9.90 1.39 -4.82
C LEU A 108 9.08 0.29 -4.13
N SER A 109 8.55 -0.67 -4.88
CA SER A 109 7.77 -1.77 -4.32
C SER A 109 8.64 -2.79 -3.57
N ILE A 110 9.94 -2.89 -3.89
CA ILE A 110 10.87 -3.80 -3.20
C ILE A 110 11.00 -3.44 -1.71
N PRO A 111 11.38 -2.19 -1.33
CA PRO A 111 11.42 -1.78 0.08
C PRO A 111 10.08 -1.97 0.80
N TYR A 112 8.98 -1.62 0.16
CA TYR A 112 7.65 -1.81 0.73
C TYR A 112 7.34 -3.29 1.01
N GLY A 113 7.66 -4.19 0.07
CA GLY A 113 7.49 -5.63 0.25
C GLY A 113 8.36 -6.18 1.37
N MET A 114 9.61 -5.73 1.49
CA MET A 114 10.51 -6.11 2.59
C MET A 114 9.95 -5.67 3.94
N THR A 115 9.50 -4.42 4.07
CA THR A 115 8.89 -3.91 5.30
C THR A 115 7.65 -4.72 5.67
N SER A 116 6.72 -4.93 4.74
CA SER A 116 5.48 -5.65 5.01
C SER A 116 5.70 -7.08 5.49
N THR A 117 6.77 -7.74 5.00
CA THR A 117 7.04 -9.15 5.28
C THR A 117 7.91 -9.35 6.52
N TYR A 118 8.95 -8.56 6.65
CA TYR A 118 10.02 -8.85 7.62
C TYR A 118 10.01 -7.95 8.85
N ILE A 119 9.30 -6.83 8.87
CA ILE A 119 9.35 -5.88 9.98
C ILE A 119 8.96 -6.49 11.33
N ALA A 120 7.95 -7.37 11.35
CA ALA A 120 7.51 -8.03 12.58
C ALA A 120 8.56 -9.03 13.11
N MET A 121 9.28 -9.71 12.20
CA MET A 121 10.39 -10.60 12.56
C MET A 121 11.57 -9.80 13.09
N TYR A 122 11.92 -8.72 12.38
CA TYR A 122 13.00 -7.81 12.77
C TYR A 122 12.75 -7.19 14.15
N ALA A 123 11.52 -6.72 14.42
CA ALA A 123 11.16 -6.18 15.72
C ALA A 123 11.38 -7.18 16.87
N LYS A 124 11.04 -8.45 16.64
CA LYS A 124 11.27 -9.54 17.62
C LYS A 124 12.77 -9.82 17.81
N GLU A 125 13.56 -9.81 16.73
CA GLU A 125 14.98 -10.09 16.77
C GLU A 125 15.77 -9.02 17.54
N ILE A 126 15.47 -7.74 17.31
CA ILE A 126 16.11 -6.63 18.04
C ILE A 126 15.56 -6.41 19.46
N GLY A 127 14.49 -7.12 19.86
CA GLY A 127 13.95 -7.08 21.22
C GLY A 127 13.02 -5.90 21.51
N ILE A 128 12.31 -5.39 20.50
CA ILE A 128 11.30 -4.33 20.70
C ILE A 128 10.20 -4.83 21.62
N THR A 129 9.94 -4.08 22.69
CA THR A 129 9.01 -4.45 23.77
C THR A 129 7.55 -4.27 23.40
N LEU A 130 7.26 -3.31 22.51
CA LEU A 130 5.92 -3.03 22.03
C LEU A 130 5.47 -4.03 20.95
N SER A 131 4.16 -4.27 20.87
CA SER A 131 3.59 -5.19 19.87
C SER A 131 3.96 -4.76 18.44
N SER A 132 4.54 -5.69 17.68
CA SER A 132 4.89 -5.46 16.26
C SER A 132 3.68 -5.04 15.40
N GLY A 133 2.45 -5.37 15.83
CA GLY A 133 1.22 -4.94 15.18
C GLY A 133 1.01 -3.43 15.20
N LEU A 134 1.52 -2.74 16.23
CA LEU A 134 1.44 -1.28 16.32
C LEU A 134 2.23 -0.59 15.20
N PHE A 135 3.31 -1.19 14.70
CA PHE A 135 4.03 -0.66 13.55
C PHE A 135 3.12 -0.42 12.35
N PHE A 136 2.26 -1.39 12.03
CA PHE A 136 1.31 -1.28 10.91
C PHE A 136 0.23 -0.22 11.18
N THR A 137 -0.13 0.02 12.44
CA THR A 137 -1.06 1.09 12.81
C THR A 137 -0.43 2.46 12.54
N PHE A 138 0.81 2.69 12.97
CA PHE A 138 1.54 3.93 12.69
C PHE A 138 1.77 4.12 11.19
N MET A 139 2.10 3.06 10.47
CA MET A 139 2.22 3.08 9.01
C MET A 139 0.90 3.46 8.33
N ALA A 140 -0.25 2.95 8.81
CA ALA A 140 -1.56 3.33 8.28
C ALA A 140 -1.85 4.82 8.48
N ILE A 141 -1.53 5.36 9.67
CA ILE A 141 -1.70 6.79 9.98
C ILE A 141 -0.78 7.62 9.08
N GLY A 142 0.49 7.27 8.95
CA GLY A 142 1.45 7.95 8.07
C GLY A 142 0.98 7.98 6.62
N MET A 143 0.51 6.85 6.09
CA MET A 143 -0.03 6.77 4.73
C MET A 143 -1.28 7.64 4.54
N ALA A 144 -2.19 7.70 5.52
CA ALA A 144 -3.37 8.55 5.44
C ALA A 144 -2.98 10.04 5.43
N VAL A 145 -2.09 10.44 6.32
CA VAL A 145 -1.58 11.82 6.43
C VAL A 145 -0.83 12.22 5.15
N SER A 146 0.10 11.37 4.67
CA SER A 146 0.89 11.67 3.47
C SER A 146 0.01 11.87 2.23
N ARG A 147 -1.10 11.11 2.09
CA ARG A 147 -2.04 11.28 0.98
C ARG A 147 -2.77 12.62 0.99
N MET A 148 -3.12 13.13 2.18
CA MET A 148 -3.75 14.45 2.29
C MET A 148 -2.80 15.57 1.84
N PHE A 149 -1.51 15.45 2.14
CA PHE A 149 -0.50 16.44 1.73
C PHE A 149 -0.06 16.27 0.28
N SER A 150 0.27 15.05 -0.13
CA SER A 150 0.76 14.76 -1.47
C SER A 150 -0.29 15.05 -2.55
N GLY A 151 -1.56 14.71 -2.31
CA GLY A 151 -2.65 14.98 -3.24
C GLY A 151 -2.74 16.47 -3.61
N ARG A 152 -2.72 17.34 -2.58
CA ARG A 152 -2.77 18.80 -2.80
C ARG A 152 -1.56 19.34 -3.58
N GLN A 153 -0.39 18.77 -3.38
CA GLN A 153 0.83 19.20 -4.09
C GLN A 153 0.84 18.68 -5.53
N VAL A 154 0.36 17.48 -5.75
CA VAL A 154 0.20 16.88 -7.09
C VAL A 154 -0.80 17.70 -7.92
N ASP A 155 -1.93 18.12 -7.34
CA ASP A 155 -2.93 18.97 -8.01
C ASP A 155 -2.36 20.35 -8.39
N LYS A 156 -1.37 20.85 -7.63
CA LYS A 156 -0.62 22.07 -7.96
C LYS A 156 0.46 21.88 -9.03
N GLY A 157 0.65 20.66 -9.54
CA GLY A 157 1.65 20.36 -10.57
C GLY A 157 3.04 20.00 -10.05
N HIS A 158 3.24 19.91 -8.71
CA HIS A 158 4.55 19.63 -8.10
C HIS A 158 4.85 18.11 -8.00
N ILE A 159 4.48 17.33 -9.01
CA ILE A 159 4.56 15.86 -8.99
C ILE A 159 5.98 15.37 -8.73
N THR A 160 6.97 15.90 -9.46
CA THR A 160 8.38 15.47 -9.33
C THR A 160 8.93 15.76 -7.94
N GLN A 161 8.56 16.88 -7.33
CA GLN A 161 9.03 17.26 -6.00
C GLN A 161 8.48 16.30 -4.94
N VAL A 162 7.20 15.90 -5.05
CA VAL A 162 6.56 14.93 -4.15
C VAL A 162 7.24 13.56 -4.27
N ILE A 163 7.52 13.10 -5.49
CA ILE A 163 8.24 11.83 -5.72
C ILE A 163 9.64 11.89 -5.11
N THR A 164 10.38 12.97 -5.34
CA THR A 164 11.75 13.14 -4.82
C THR A 164 11.76 13.16 -3.29
N LEU A 165 10.81 13.89 -2.67
CA LEU A 165 10.65 13.90 -1.22
C LEU A 165 10.38 12.51 -0.67
N GLY A 166 9.46 11.76 -1.29
CA GLY A 166 9.16 10.38 -0.90
C GLY A 166 10.38 9.47 -0.97
N LEU A 167 11.19 9.58 -2.03
CA LEU A 167 12.44 8.82 -2.16
C LEU A 167 13.44 9.13 -1.04
N TYR A 168 13.61 10.41 -0.68
CA TYR A 168 14.47 10.79 0.44
C TYR A 168 13.97 10.21 1.77
N LEU A 169 12.67 10.28 2.02
CA LEU A 169 12.08 9.71 3.23
C LEU A 169 12.30 8.20 3.31
N VAL A 170 12.08 7.46 2.22
CA VAL A 170 12.36 6.02 2.15
C VAL A 170 13.82 5.71 2.48
N CYS A 171 14.77 6.46 1.91
CA CYS A 171 16.19 6.27 2.23
C CYS A 171 16.49 6.52 3.72
N ILE A 172 15.95 7.58 4.30
CA ILE A 172 16.10 7.89 5.73
C ILE A 172 15.50 6.77 6.59
N CYS A 173 14.29 6.28 6.26
CA CYS A 173 13.64 5.19 6.98
C CYS A 173 14.48 3.93 7.01
N PHE A 174 15.00 3.48 5.86
CA PHE A 174 15.81 2.26 5.79
C PHE A 174 17.17 2.43 6.45
N PHE A 175 17.77 3.62 6.37
CA PHE A 175 19.00 3.92 7.10
C PHE A 175 18.77 3.86 8.62
N THR A 176 17.66 4.44 9.10
CA THR A 176 17.28 4.40 10.52
C THR A 176 17.02 2.98 10.99
N LEU A 177 16.25 2.18 10.22
CA LEU A 177 15.99 0.76 10.53
C LEU A 177 17.29 -0.03 10.60
N SER A 178 18.23 0.20 9.68
CA SER A 178 19.55 -0.45 9.70
C SER A 178 20.39 -0.08 10.94
N ALA A 179 20.17 1.10 11.52
CA ALA A 179 20.86 1.56 12.71
C ALA A 179 20.20 1.08 14.02
N CYS A 180 18.92 0.65 13.99
CA CYS A 180 18.17 0.28 15.19
C CYS A 180 18.82 -0.86 15.99
N ASP A 181 19.40 -1.85 15.34
CA ASP A 181 20.10 -2.97 16.02
C ASP A 181 21.24 -2.47 16.91
N LYS A 182 22.05 -1.56 16.41
CA LYS A 182 23.17 -0.97 17.17
C LYS A 182 22.69 0.00 18.25
N LEU A 183 21.63 0.77 17.96
CA LEU A 183 21.04 1.71 18.91
C LEU A 183 20.35 0.98 20.06
N MET A 184 19.77 -0.19 19.85
CA MET A 184 19.12 -0.99 20.88
C MET A 184 20.09 -1.38 21.99
N GLN A 185 21.36 -1.62 21.66
CA GLN A 185 22.41 -1.93 22.62
C GLN A 185 22.85 -0.71 23.45
N ILE A 186 22.61 0.51 22.96
CA ILE A 186 23.02 1.76 23.62
C ILE A 186 21.86 2.37 24.40
N ASN A 187 20.70 2.48 23.78
CA ASN A 187 19.50 3.10 24.36
C ASN A 187 18.22 2.47 23.82
N PRO A 188 17.62 1.50 24.53
CA PRO A 188 16.41 0.79 24.09
C PRO A 188 15.22 1.73 23.88
N GLU A 189 14.97 2.67 24.80
CA GLU A 189 13.80 3.57 24.72
C GLU A 189 13.85 4.47 23.47
N LEU A 190 15.04 4.98 23.13
CA LEU A 190 15.23 5.78 21.93
C LEU A 190 15.00 4.93 20.67
N THR A 191 15.41 3.69 20.70
CA THR A 191 15.24 2.77 19.56
C THR A 191 13.77 2.45 19.32
N ASP A 192 12.98 2.17 20.36
CA ASP A 192 11.54 1.97 20.25
C ASP A 192 10.85 3.19 19.61
N VAL A 193 11.17 4.40 20.09
CA VAL A 193 10.61 5.62 19.51
C VAL A 193 10.99 5.79 18.05
N LEU A 194 12.26 5.60 17.69
CA LEU A 194 12.72 5.72 16.30
C LEU A 194 12.09 4.67 15.39
N PHE A 195 11.92 3.45 15.87
CA PHE A 195 11.28 2.37 15.11
C PHE A 195 9.83 2.72 14.72
N PHE A 196 9.05 3.27 15.66
CA PHE A 196 7.68 3.70 15.37
C PHE A 196 7.61 5.03 14.61
N MET A 197 8.58 5.91 14.76
CA MET A 197 8.70 7.11 13.92
C MET A 197 8.92 6.76 12.45
N VAL A 198 9.74 5.74 12.17
CA VAL A 198 9.94 5.23 10.81
C VAL A 198 8.64 4.68 10.22
N ALA A 199 7.80 4.05 11.02
CA ALA A 199 6.49 3.57 10.56
C ALA A 199 5.55 4.70 10.14
N LEU A 200 5.68 5.89 10.77
CA LEU A 200 4.86 7.06 10.47
C LEU A 200 5.32 7.79 9.20
N LEU A 201 6.59 7.73 8.87
CA LEU A 201 7.20 8.39 7.70
C LEU A 201 6.97 7.63 6.40
#